data_4b6a366573eadf9de3a37c77558e5562
#
_entry.id   4b6a366573eadf9de3a37c77558e5562
#
_cell.length_a   1.000
_cell.length_b   1.000
_cell.length_c   1.000
_cell.angle_alpha   90.00
_cell.angle_beta   90.00
_cell.angle_gamma   90.00
#
_symmetry.space_group_name_H-M   'P 1'
#
loop_
_entity.id
_entity.type
_entity.pdbx_description
1 polymer ?
#
loop_
_entity_poly.entity_id
_entity_poly.type
_entity_poly.pdbx_seq_one_letter_code
_entity_poly.pdbx_strand_id
1 'polypeptide(L)'
;MKTFLISDTHFGHGNILTFKNTDGTPLRPFSTVEEMDESMIDNWNKVVSAGDKVYHLGDVTFSNRLLQSVMPRLHGTKVLIKGNHDGLKPSQYQQYFKDVRACHILDKMLLSHIPIHPESLARWRCNIHGH
;
A
#
# COMPACT_ATOMS: atom_id res chain seq x y z
N MET A 1 8.03 12.23 14.80
CA MET A 1 7.79 11.40 13.59
C MET A 1 7.13 10.09 13.97
N LYS A 2 6.06 9.77 13.29
CA LYS A 2 5.38 8.46 13.42
C LYS A 2 5.67 7.61 12.20
N THR A 3 5.57 6.30 12.36
CA THR A 3 5.73 5.33 11.28
C THR A 3 4.43 4.55 11.12
N PHE A 4 3.95 4.47 9.89
CA PHE A 4 2.69 3.79 9.55
C PHE A 4 2.95 2.67 8.56
N LEU A 5 2.10 1.65 8.63
CA LEU A 5 2.07 0.56 7.68
C LEU A 5 0.69 0.54 7.00
N ILE A 6 0.68 0.37 5.69
CA ILE A 6 -0.55 0.23 4.91
C ILE A 6 -0.29 -0.75 3.76
N SER A 7 -1.32 -1.33 3.21
CA SER A 7 -1.20 -2.22 2.05
C SER A 7 -2.46 -2.19 1.20
N ASP A 8 -2.31 -2.61 -0.06
CA ASP A 8 -3.42 -2.95 -0.95
C ASP A 8 -4.41 -1.80 -1.14
N THR A 9 -3.90 -0.60 -1.40
CA THR A 9 -4.75 0.56 -1.67
C THR A 9 -5.53 0.41 -2.97
N HIS A 10 -4.91 -0.17 -4.01
CA HIS A 10 -5.55 -0.40 -5.31
C HIS A 10 -6.24 0.86 -5.86
N PHE A 11 -5.55 2.00 -5.82
CA PHE A 11 -6.10 3.25 -6.36
C PHE A 11 -6.52 3.07 -7.82
N GLY A 12 -7.72 3.54 -8.15
CA GLY A 12 -8.25 3.45 -9.49
C GLY A 12 -8.72 2.07 -9.94
N HIS A 13 -8.73 1.08 -9.04
CA HIS A 13 -9.17 -0.29 -9.36
C HIS A 13 -10.67 -0.41 -9.24
N GLY A 14 -11.39 -0.12 -10.34
CA GLY A 14 -12.86 -0.13 -10.36
C GLY A 14 -13.47 -1.48 -10.02
N ASN A 15 -12.87 -2.58 -10.49
CA ASN A 15 -13.40 -3.92 -10.26
C ASN A 15 -13.42 -4.33 -8.78
N ILE A 16 -12.56 -3.73 -7.94
CA ILE A 16 -12.54 -4.05 -6.51
C ILE A 16 -13.86 -3.69 -5.82
N LEU A 17 -14.64 -2.78 -6.40
CA LEU A 17 -15.95 -2.39 -5.88
C LEU A 17 -17.00 -3.50 -6.05
N THR A 18 -16.73 -4.48 -6.91
CA THR A 18 -17.61 -5.64 -7.13
C THR A 18 -17.29 -6.80 -6.18
N PHE A 19 -16.17 -6.75 -5.49
CA PHE A 19 -15.74 -7.81 -4.58
C PHE A 19 -16.57 -7.77 -3.29
N LYS A 20 -16.85 -8.96 -2.75
CA LYS A 20 -17.66 -9.12 -1.56
C LYS A 20 -16.92 -9.90 -0.48
N ASN A 21 -17.24 -9.60 0.77
CA ASN A 21 -16.86 -10.40 1.91
C ASN A 21 -17.60 -11.74 1.88
N THR A 22 -17.18 -12.67 2.73
CA THR A 22 -17.84 -13.99 2.84
C THR A 22 -19.30 -13.91 3.26
N ASP A 23 -19.68 -12.83 3.96
CA ASP A 23 -21.07 -12.59 4.39
C ASP A 23 -21.94 -11.88 3.32
N GLY A 24 -21.38 -11.61 2.14
CA GLY A 24 -22.07 -10.95 1.03
C GLY A 24 -22.05 -9.43 1.05
N THR A 25 -21.47 -8.81 2.09
CA THR A 25 -21.32 -7.35 2.13
C THR A 25 -20.19 -6.89 1.19
N PRO A 26 -20.26 -5.65 0.65
CA PRO A 26 -19.19 -5.15 -0.20
C PRO A 26 -17.84 -5.12 0.54
N LEU A 27 -16.80 -5.56 -0.13
CA LEU A 27 -15.44 -5.45 0.41
C LEU A 27 -15.04 -3.97 0.56
N ARG A 28 -15.42 -3.15 -0.42
CA ARG A 28 -15.23 -1.69 -0.38
C ARG A 28 -16.54 -1.01 -0.74
N PRO A 29 -17.22 -0.39 0.24
CA PRO A 29 -18.60 0.11 0.08
C PRO A 29 -18.62 1.52 -0.53
N PHE A 30 -18.19 1.67 -1.75
CA PHE A 30 -18.19 2.92 -2.50
C PHE A 30 -19.02 2.78 -3.77
N SER A 31 -19.66 3.87 -4.20
CA SER A 31 -20.46 3.88 -5.42
C SER A 31 -19.59 4.01 -6.68
N THR A 32 -18.49 4.76 -6.58
CA THR A 32 -17.56 4.98 -7.70
C THR A 32 -16.12 4.79 -7.24
N VAL A 33 -15.24 4.51 -8.21
CA VAL A 33 -13.80 4.37 -7.93
C VAL A 33 -13.20 5.71 -7.49
N GLU A 34 -13.71 6.82 -8.02
CA GLU A 34 -13.26 8.16 -7.64
C GLU A 34 -13.59 8.45 -6.18
N GLU A 35 -14.79 8.09 -5.72
CA GLU A 35 -15.20 8.21 -4.32
C GLU A 35 -14.30 7.37 -3.42
N MET A 36 -13.99 6.14 -3.83
CA MET A 36 -13.08 5.26 -3.09
C MET A 36 -11.70 5.90 -2.96
N ASP A 37 -11.14 6.37 -4.07
CA ASP A 37 -9.80 6.97 -4.09
C ASP A 37 -9.74 8.22 -3.21
N GLU A 38 -10.71 9.11 -3.32
CA GLU A 38 -10.77 10.34 -2.51
C GLU A 38 -10.89 10.01 -1.03
N SER A 39 -11.72 9.04 -0.67
CA SER A 39 -11.87 8.61 0.73
C SER A 39 -10.57 8.05 1.29
N MET A 40 -9.83 7.27 0.52
CA MET A 40 -8.55 6.73 0.95
C MET A 40 -7.50 7.84 1.13
N ILE A 41 -7.46 8.81 0.22
CA ILE A 41 -6.56 9.96 0.33
C ILE A 41 -6.88 10.77 1.59
N ASP A 42 -8.15 11.07 1.81
CA ASP A 42 -8.59 11.84 2.99
C ASP A 42 -8.26 11.11 4.28
N ASN A 43 -8.52 9.82 4.36
CA ASN A 43 -8.23 9.01 5.54
C ASN A 43 -6.73 8.92 5.81
N TRP A 44 -5.94 8.74 4.76
CA TRP A 44 -4.48 8.76 4.87
C TRP A 44 -3.99 10.07 5.48
N ASN A 45 -4.45 11.19 4.91
CA ASN A 45 -3.96 12.51 5.30
C ASN A 45 -4.49 12.98 6.67
N LYS A 46 -5.55 12.37 7.18
CA LYS A 46 -6.01 12.63 8.55
C LYS A 46 -5.05 12.10 9.60
N VAL A 47 -4.34 11.03 9.31
CA VAL A 47 -3.45 10.37 10.28
C VAL A 47 -1.97 10.60 9.99
N VAL A 48 -1.58 10.75 8.72
CA VAL A 48 -0.19 10.93 8.32
C VAL A 48 0.12 12.39 8.09
N SER A 49 1.14 12.89 8.77
CA SER A 49 1.68 14.24 8.59
C SER A 49 2.90 14.23 7.68
N ALA A 50 3.29 15.40 7.18
CA ALA A 50 4.42 15.53 6.26
C ALA A 50 5.74 14.97 6.80
N GLY A 51 5.95 15.05 8.13
CA GLY A 51 7.17 14.52 8.79
C GLY A 51 7.12 13.04 9.12
N ASP A 52 6.02 12.36 8.85
CA ASP A 52 5.85 10.94 9.16
C ASP A 52 6.40 10.05 8.04
N LYS A 53 6.52 8.76 8.32
CA LYS A 53 6.99 7.75 7.38
C LYS A 53 5.94 6.66 7.20
N VAL A 54 5.74 6.25 5.94
CA VAL A 54 4.78 5.20 5.61
C VAL A 54 5.48 4.10 4.82
N TYR A 55 5.36 2.87 5.29
CA TYR A 55 5.70 1.68 4.49
C TYR A 55 4.43 1.17 3.84
N HIS A 56 4.38 1.26 2.52
CA HIS A 56 3.29 0.67 1.74
C HIS A 56 3.69 -0.74 1.35
N LEU A 57 2.94 -1.74 1.81
CA LEU A 57 3.29 -3.15 1.64
C LEU A 57 2.81 -3.73 0.30
N GLY A 58 2.59 -2.87 -0.68
CA GLY A 58 2.35 -3.30 -2.06
C GLY A 58 0.91 -3.18 -2.55
N ASP A 59 0.76 -3.37 -3.85
CA ASP A 59 -0.49 -3.20 -4.59
C ASP A 59 -1.06 -1.79 -4.45
N VAL A 60 -0.25 -0.81 -4.87
CA VAL A 60 -0.62 0.62 -4.83
C VAL A 60 -1.68 0.93 -5.86
N THR A 61 -1.39 0.65 -7.12
CA THR A 61 -2.26 0.89 -8.27
C THR A 61 -1.75 0.12 -9.49
N PHE A 62 -2.63 -0.14 -10.46
CA PHE A 62 -2.26 -0.70 -11.76
C PHE A 62 -1.80 0.36 -12.77
N SER A 63 -2.06 1.63 -12.51
CA SER A 63 -1.97 2.70 -13.51
C SER A 63 -0.90 3.72 -13.15
N ASN A 64 0.01 4.00 -14.11
CA ASN A 64 0.97 5.08 -13.94
C ASN A 64 0.27 6.44 -13.82
N ARG A 65 -0.84 6.63 -14.54
CA ARG A 65 -1.62 7.87 -14.46
C ARG A 65 -2.13 8.10 -13.04
N LEU A 66 -2.64 7.05 -12.39
CA LEU A 66 -3.11 7.13 -11.00
C LEU A 66 -1.94 7.32 -10.04
N LEU A 67 -0.82 6.66 -10.28
CA LEU A 67 0.39 6.85 -9.47
C LEU A 67 0.79 8.34 -9.49
N GLN A 68 0.85 8.93 -10.67
CA GLN A 68 1.21 10.34 -10.83
C GLN A 68 0.21 11.32 -10.21
N SER A 69 -1.09 10.99 -10.24
CA SER A 69 -2.12 11.90 -9.72
C SER A 69 -2.34 11.76 -8.22
N VAL A 70 -2.18 10.56 -7.67
CA VAL A 70 -2.51 10.27 -6.27
C VAL A 70 -1.31 10.47 -5.34
N MET A 71 -0.13 9.95 -5.72
CA MET A 71 1.02 9.92 -4.81
C MET A 71 1.45 11.28 -4.29
N PRO A 72 1.49 12.35 -5.13
CA PRO A 72 1.85 13.68 -4.62
C PRO A 72 0.88 14.25 -3.59
N ARG A 73 -0.34 13.74 -3.55
CA ARG A 73 -1.38 14.19 -2.62
C ARG A 73 -1.28 13.51 -1.26
N LEU A 74 -0.53 12.41 -1.16
CA LEU A 74 -0.40 11.63 0.09
C LEU A 74 0.76 12.17 0.93
N HIS A 75 0.48 12.49 2.18
CA HIS A 75 1.47 13.03 3.11
C HIS A 75 2.50 11.97 3.51
N GLY A 76 3.65 12.45 3.96
CA GLY A 76 4.71 11.63 4.54
C GLY A 76 5.73 11.12 3.54
N THR A 77 6.85 10.63 4.07
CA THR A 77 7.88 9.95 3.30
C THR A 77 7.47 8.49 3.13
N LYS A 78 7.46 8.01 1.89
CA LYS A 78 6.92 6.69 1.55
C LYS A 78 8.00 5.74 1.08
N VAL A 79 7.95 4.49 1.55
CA VAL A 79 8.78 3.37 1.10
C VAL A 79 7.83 2.30 0.57
N LEU A 80 8.11 1.78 -0.62
CA LEU A 80 7.30 0.72 -1.23
C LEU A 80 7.94 -0.65 -1.02
N ILE A 81 7.17 -1.57 -0.47
CA ILE A 81 7.45 -3.00 -0.51
C ILE A 81 6.58 -3.55 -1.65
N LYS A 82 7.21 -3.90 -2.76
CA LYS A 82 6.51 -4.16 -4.02
C LYS A 82 5.57 -5.36 -3.93
N GLY A 83 4.33 -5.18 -4.37
CA GLY A 83 3.33 -6.24 -4.49
C GLY A 83 3.27 -6.86 -5.88
N ASN A 84 2.44 -7.89 -6.03
CA ASN A 84 2.29 -8.61 -7.30
C ASN A 84 1.60 -7.76 -8.38
N HIS A 85 0.82 -6.76 -7.99
CA HIS A 85 0.17 -5.83 -8.94
C HIS A 85 0.96 -4.55 -9.19
N ASP A 86 2.12 -4.38 -8.58
CA ASP A 86 2.98 -3.22 -8.80
C ASP A 86 3.89 -3.48 -10.01
N GLY A 87 3.29 -3.52 -11.19
CA GLY A 87 3.95 -3.93 -12.43
C GLY A 87 4.60 -2.80 -13.22
N LEU A 88 4.61 -1.58 -12.71
CA LEU A 88 5.25 -0.45 -13.38
C LEU A 88 6.78 -0.54 -13.26
N LYS A 89 7.48 0.29 -14.04
CA LYS A 89 8.95 0.33 -14.00
C LYS A 89 9.43 0.91 -12.66
N PRO A 90 10.57 0.42 -12.12
CA PRO A 90 11.14 0.99 -10.89
C PRO A 90 11.30 2.50 -10.92
N SER A 91 11.71 3.07 -12.07
CA SER A 91 11.86 4.52 -12.23
C SER A 91 10.57 5.30 -12.03
N GLN A 92 9.41 4.69 -12.31
CA GLN A 92 8.12 5.33 -12.12
C GLN A 92 7.75 5.42 -10.63
N TYR A 93 8.06 4.38 -9.85
CA TYR A 93 7.86 4.40 -8.40
C TYR A 93 8.83 5.32 -7.68
N GLN A 94 10.08 5.39 -8.12
CA GLN A 94 11.15 6.16 -7.48
C GLN A 94 10.90 7.67 -7.49
N GLN A 95 9.98 8.16 -8.33
CA GLN A 95 9.56 9.55 -8.31
C GLN A 95 8.77 9.91 -7.05
N TYR A 96 8.10 8.93 -6.43
CA TYR A 96 7.16 9.16 -5.32
C TYR A 96 7.55 8.42 -4.04
N PHE A 97 8.27 7.32 -4.17
CA PHE A 97 8.74 6.53 -3.05
C PHE A 97 10.24 6.76 -2.86
N LYS A 98 10.64 7.01 -1.63
CA LYS A 98 12.05 7.17 -1.26
C LYS A 98 12.84 5.91 -1.60
N ASP A 99 12.22 4.74 -1.46
CA ASP A 99 12.84 3.45 -1.72
C ASP A 99 11.79 2.45 -2.21
N VAL A 100 12.24 1.46 -2.98
CA VAL A 100 11.41 0.36 -3.48
C VAL A 100 12.13 -0.94 -3.17
N ARG A 101 11.51 -1.84 -2.42
CA ARG A 101 12.14 -3.07 -1.93
C ARG A 101 11.24 -4.28 -2.15
N ALA A 102 11.85 -5.47 -2.22
CA ALA A 102 11.13 -6.74 -2.22
C ALA A 102 10.59 -7.07 -0.82
N CYS A 103 11.40 -6.82 0.20
CA CYS A 103 11.02 -6.92 1.60
C CYS A 103 11.86 -5.94 2.42
N HIS A 104 11.46 -5.72 3.68
CA HIS A 104 12.18 -4.80 4.55
C HIS A 104 12.09 -5.28 5.99
N ILE A 105 13.14 -5.03 6.75
CA ILE A 105 13.18 -5.36 8.16
C ILE A 105 13.03 -4.08 8.97
N LEU A 106 11.94 -4.01 9.73
CA LEU A 106 11.64 -2.88 10.61
C LEU A 106 11.50 -3.41 12.04
N ASP A 107 12.38 -2.98 12.93
CA ASP A 107 12.35 -3.38 14.35
C ASP A 107 12.20 -4.90 14.51
N LYS A 108 13.03 -5.66 13.80
CA LYS A 108 13.03 -7.13 13.78
C LYS A 108 11.75 -7.77 13.22
N MET A 109 10.86 -6.98 12.64
CA MET A 109 9.69 -7.47 11.91
C MET A 109 10.00 -7.50 10.42
N LEU A 110 9.64 -8.60 9.75
CA LEU A 110 9.79 -8.71 8.30
C LEU A 110 8.53 -8.16 7.62
N LEU A 111 8.71 -7.12 6.82
CA LEU A 111 7.65 -6.54 6.00
C LEU A 111 7.72 -7.12 4.61
N SER A 112 6.59 -7.61 4.10
CA SER A 112 6.48 -8.17 2.76
C SER A 112 5.06 -7.93 2.22
N HIS A 113 4.86 -8.15 0.92
CA HIS A 113 3.50 -8.08 0.37
C HIS A 113 2.74 -9.38 0.61
N ILE A 114 3.38 -10.51 0.31
CA ILE A 114 2.78 -11.84 0.50
C ILE A 114 3.30 -12.47 1.79
N PRO A 115 2.55 -13.41 2.40
CA PRO A 115 3.04 -14.15 3.56
C PRO A 115 4.32 -14.90 3.23
N ILE A 116 5.29 -14.84 4.14
CA ILE A 116 6.55 -15.55 4.01
C ILE A 116 6.44 -16.89 4.73
N HIS A 117 7.04 -17.93 4.14
CA HIS A 117 7.02 -19.27 4.73
C HIS A 117 7.60 -19.25 6.15
N PRO A 118 6.96 -19.90 7.14
CA PRO A 118 7.40 -19.84 8.53
C PRO A 118 8.85 -20.24 8.78
N GLU A 119 9.38 -21.16 7.99
CA GLU A 119 10.79 -21.59 8.13
C GLU A 119 11.77 -20.44 7.86
N SER A 120 11.37 -19.45 7.05
CA SER A 120 12.19 -18.29 6.73
C SER A 120 12.10 -17.17 7.76
N LEU A 121 11.25 -17.32 8.79
CA LEU A 121 10.96 -16.30 9.78
C LEU A 121 11.69 -16.48 11.11
N ALA A 122 12.57 -17.47 11.23
CA ALA A 122 13.19 -17.85 12.52
C ALA A 122 13.97 -16.69 13.18
N ARG A 123 14.49 -15.77 12.38
CA ARG A 123 15.28 -14.61 12.85
C ARG A 123 14.44 -13.39 13.20
N TRP A 124 13.15 -13.40 12.86
CA TRP A 124 12.29 -12.24 12.94
C TRP A 124 11.20 -12.43 13.99
N ARG A 125 10.76 -11.32 14.57
CA ARG A 125 9.68 -11.33 15.57
C ARG A 125 8.35 -11.77 14.97
N CYS A 126 8.07 -11.28 13.76
CA CYS A 126 6.86 -11.63 13.01
C CYS A 126 7.03 -11.21 11.55
N ASN A 127 6.08 -11.63 10.72
CA ASN A 127 5.92 -11.15 9.36
C ASN A 127 4.66 -10.29 9.28
N ILE A 128 4.81 -9.04 8.84
CA ILE A 128 3.68 -8.16 8.55
C ILE A 128 3.55 -8.10 7.05
N HIS A 129 2.38 -8.43 6.52
CA HIS A 129 2.15 -8.52 5.09
C HIS A 129 0.76 -8.02 4.73
N GLY A 130 0.59 -7.69 3.44
CA GLY A 130 -0.69 -7.39 2.84
C GLY A 130 -1.25 -8.58 2.09
N HIS A 131 -1.64 -8.32 0.84
CA HIS A 131 -2.21 -9.28 -0.10
C HIS A 131 -3.60 -9.68 0.32
#